data_a624e2915d9003162ff72fb0c8f999da
#
_entry.id   a624e2915d9003162ff72fb0c8f999da
#
_cell.length_a   1.000
_cell.length_b   1.000
_cell.length_c   1.000
_cell.angle_alpha   90.00
_cell.angle_beta   90.00
_cell.angle_gamma   90.00
#
_symmetry.space_group_name_H-M   'P 1'
#
loop_
_entity.id
_entity.type
_entity.pdbx_description
1 polymer ?
#
loop_
_entity_poly.entity_id
_entity_poly.type
_entity_poly.pdbx_seq_one_letter_code
_entity_poly.pdbx_strand_id
1 'polypeptide(L)'
;MQTSLADELLQLAGHEAGYQLSLFDSLLPQRVKERYPLQSITPEQLYAAAMAQPFQGRLLSEWADNLEADRMARVVNAMRRGYLQGDTTETIARQVRGIASKGYKDGALQLSRTNAASITKTAVNHLAATARTNFAEANGDVLKGKQWLSTLDNKTTPTCIIRDRLRYTLDNKPVGHKVPYLQGPGKIHFCCRSTETLITKSWRELGIDSNELDEDTRASMDGQVPADTTYLDWLARQSLPRQDEILGPERAALYRAGELKLGEMFTDKGEWISLARLKALS
;
A
#
# COMPACT_ATOMS: atom_id res chain seq x y z
N MET A 1 16.09 -4.16 -18.80
CA MET A 1 14.94 -3.82 -17.94
C MET A 1 15.24 -4.05 -16.44
N GLN A 2 15.83 -5.17 -16.05
CA GLN A 2 16.20 -5.45 -14.66
C GLN A 2 17.21 -4.44 -14.07
N THR A 3 18.30 -4.14 -14.79
CA THR A 3 19.31 -3.16 -14.35
C THR A 3 18.72 -1.77 -14.12
N SER A 4 17.88 -1.27 -15.04
CA SER A 4 17.23 0.04 -14.89
C SER A 4 16.28 0.11 -13.70
N LEU A 5 15.50 -0.95 -13.43
CA LEU A 5 14.62 -0.98 -12.26
C LEU A 5 15.41 -1.07 -10.95
N ALA A 6 16.51 -1.83 -10.94
CA ALA A 6 17.38 -1.96 -9.78
C ALA A 6 18.04 -0.62 -9.41
N ASP A 7 18.56 0.11 -10.41
CA ASP A 7 19.19 1.41 -10.22
C ASP A 7 18.18 2.45 -9.67
N GLU A 8 16.96 2.49 -10.22
CA GLU A 8 15.89 3.37 -9.74
C GLU A 8 15.45 3.03 -8.31
N LEU A 9 15.36 1.74 -7.98
CA LEU A 9 15.02 1.32 -6.63
C LEU A 9 16.15 1.61 -5.62
N LEU A 10 17.40 1.54 -6.02
CA LEU A 10 18.52 1.93 -5.16
C LEU A 10 18.53 3.44 -4.89
N GLN A 11 18.25 4.27 -5.90
CA GLN A 11 18.10 5.71 -5.71
C GLN A 11 16.91 6.02 -4.78
N LEU A 12 15.77 5.34 -4.96
CA LEU A 12 14.63 5.47 -4.07
C LEU A 12 14.97 5.03 -2.64
N ALA A 13 15.78 3.98 -2.47
CA ALA A 13 16.24 3.54 -1.14
C ALA A 13 17.03 4.65 -0.43
N GLY A 14 17.90 5.35 -1.15
CA GLY A 14 18.64 6.51 -0.63
C GLY A 14 17.69 7.64 -0.20
N HIS A 15 16.69 7.95 -1.02
CA HIS A 15 15.69 8.96 -0.70
C HIS A 15 14.88 8.59 0.55
N GLU A 16 14.35 7.38 0.62
CA GLU A 16 13.50 6.92 1.73
C GLU A 16 14.28 6.85 3.06
N ALA A 17 15.52 6.36 3.04
CA ALA A 17 16.37 6.32 4.22
C ALA A 17 16.65 7.74 4.75
N GLY A 18 17.02 8.67 3.86
CA GLY A 18 17.24 10.07 4.19
C GLY A 18 15.98 10.79 4.66
N TYR A 19 14.83 10.50 4.04
CA TYR A 19 13.55 11.09 4.42
C TYR A 19 13.13 10.70 5.85
N GLN A 20 13.20 9.42 6.20
CA GLN A 20 12.83 8.98 7.55
C GLN A 20 13.71 9.64 8.61
N LEU A 21 15.02 9.68 8.38
CA LEU A 21 15.97 10.32 9.30
C LEU A 21 15.66 11.82 9.44
N SER A 22 15.52 12.54 8.34
CA SER A 22 15.26 13.99 8.34
C SER A 22 13.92 14.33 9.00
N LEU A 23 12.88 13.52 8.75
CA LEU A 23 11.57 13.69 9.37
C LEU A 23 11.68 13.64 10.90
N PHE A 24 12.27 12.57 11.45
CA PHE A 24 12.38 12.41 12.88
C PHE A 24 13.40 13.37 13.51
N ASP A 25 14.45 13.76 12.79
CA ASP A 25 15.36 14.81 13.24
C ASP A 25 14.66 16.16 13.40
N SER A 26 13.70 16.47 12.54
CA SER A 26 12.89 17.70 12.64
C SER A 26 11.83 17.65 13.75
N LEU A 27 11.27 16.47 14.04
CA LEU A 27 10.19 16.29 15.00
C LEU A 27 10.69 16.17 16.45
N LEU A 28 11.86 15.55 16.66
CA LEU A 28 12.35 15.26 17.98
C LEU A 28 13.07 16.48 18.60
N PRO A 29 12.75 16.81 19.88
CA PRO A 29 13.50 17.83 20.61
C PRO A 29 14.99 17.50 20.71
N GLN A 30 15.85 18.53 20.73
CA GLN A 30 17.30 18.37 20.76
C GLN A 30 17.77 17.49 21.93
N ARG A 31 17.16 17.63 23.11
CA ARG A 31 17.47 16.82 24.30
C ARG A 31 17.21 15.33 24.11
N VAL A 32 16.18 14.97 23.28
CA VAL A 32 15.91 13.56 22.91
C VAL A 32 17.03 13.04 22.03
N LYS A 33 17.39 13.80 20.98
CA LYS A 33 18.45 13.42 20.02
C LYS A 33 19.82 13.26 20.66
N GLU A 34 20.15 14.08 21.64
CA GLU A 34 21.38 13.96 22.38
C GLU A 34 21.44 12.70 23.26
N ARG A 35 20.32 12.31 23.84
CA ARG A 35 20.21 11.10 24.68
C ARG A 35 20.01 9.82 23.89
N TYR A 36 19.28 9.91 22.78
CA TYR A 36 18.91 8.81 21.89
C TYR A 36 19.23 9.21 20.44
N PRO A 37 20.50 9.13 20.01
CA PRO A 37 20.89 9.48 18.66
C PRO A 37 20.15 8.60 17.64
N LEU A 38 19.52 9.22 16.64
CA LEU A 38 18.82 8.49 15.60
C LEU A 38 19.78 7.66 14.75
N GLN A 39 19.41 6.41 14.53
CA GLN A 39 20.14 5.48 13.69
C GLN A 39 19.58 5.52 12.25
N SER A 40 20.47 5.57 11.28
CA SER A 40 20.13 5.44 9.86
C SER A 40 20.69 4.14 9.31
N ILE A 41 19.99 3.57 8.34
CA ILE A 41 20.48 2.46 7.51
C ILE A 41 21.00 3.01 6.19
N THR A 42 21.99 2.33 5.60
CA THR A 42 22.50 2.76 4.30
C THR A 42 21.50 2.40 3.17
N PRO A 43 21.53 3.15 2.05
CA PRO A 43 20.70 2.81 0.88
C PRO A 43 20.88 1.37 0.40
N GLU A 44 22.11 0.87 0.43
CA GLU A 44 22.44 -0.50 0.01
C GLU A 44 21.84 -1.55 0.96
N GLN A 45 21.90 -1.31 2.26
CA GLN A 45 21.27 -2.18 3.27
C GLN A 45 19.75 -2.19 3.11
N LEU A 46 19.13 -1.02 2.89
CA LEU A 46 17.70 -0.91 2.66
C LEU A 46 17.29 -1.62 1.37
N TYR A 47 18.02 -1.40 0.29
CA TYR A 47 17.78 -2.07 -0.98
C TYR A 47 17.88 -3.59 -0.84
N ALA A 48 18.96 -4.08 -0.21
CA ALA A 48 19.16 -5.50 0.03
C ALA A 48 18.02 -6.12 0.88
N ALA A 49 17.59 -5.43 1.93
CA ALA A 49 16.48 -5.87 2.78
C ALA A 49 15.17 -5.94 2.00
N ALA A 50 14.86 -4.93 1.17
CA ALA A 50 13.66 -4.91 0.34
C ALA A 50 13.68 -6.01 -0.73
N MET A 51 14.83 -6.28 -1.35
CA MET A 51 14.99 -7.33 -2.36
C MET A 51 14.92 -8.74 -1.78
N ALA A 52 15.34 -8.92 -0.53
CA ALA A 52 15.29 -10.20 0.17
C ALA A 52 13.90 -10.55 0.72
N GLN A 53 13.01 -9.57 0.85
CA GLN A 53 11.65 -9.78 1.35
C GLN A 53 10.68 -10.06 0.20
N PRO A 54 9.98 -11.23 0.23
CA PRO A 54 8.96 -11.49 -0.77
C PRO A 54 7.74 -10.61 -0.57
N PHE A 55 7.12 -10.18 -1.67
CA PHE A 55 5.76 -9.64 -1.65
C PHE A 55 4.84 -10.51 -2.50
N GLN A 56 3.64 -10.76 -2.01
CA GLN A 56 2.68 -11.66 -2.65
C GLN A 56 3.29 -13.03 -3.01
N GLY A 57 4.13 -13.56 -2.10
CA GLY A 57 4.72 -14.89 -2.20
C GLY A 57 5.91 -15.06 -3.14
N ARG A 58 6.44 -13.97 -3.72
CA ARG A 58 7.62 -14.00 -4.63
C ARG A 58 8.55 -12.83 -4.39
N LEU A 59 9.82 -13.01 -4.70
CA LEU A 59 10.80 -11.92 -4.75
C LEU A 59 10.55 -11.00 -5.95
N LEU A 60 11.01 -9.77 -5.89
CA LEU A 60 10.87 -8.80 -6.99
C LEU A 60 11.55 -9.28 -8.28
N SER A 61 12.70 -9.92 -8.18
CA SER A 61 13.40 -10.53 -9.33
C SER A 61 12.53 -11.58 -10.03
N GLU A 62 11.89 -12.46 -9.28
CA GLU A 62 10.99 -13.50 -9.82
C GLU A 62 9.77 -12.89 -10.53
N TRP A 63 9.23 -11.77 -10.00
CA TRP A 63 8.16 -11.05 -10.68
C TRP A 63 8.62 -10.43 -12.00
N ALA A 64 9.83 -9.88 -12.05
CA ALA A 64 10.40 -9.30 -13.27
C ALA A 64 10.67 -10.36 -14.34
N ASP A 65 11.22 -11.51 -13.96
CA ASP A 65 11.50 -12.63 -14.87
C ASP A 65 10.21 -13.22 -15.45
N ASN A 66 9.18 -13.41 -14.61
CA ASN A 66 7.87 -13.88 -15.05
C ASN A 66 7.18 -12.90 -16.00
N LEU A 67 7.36 -11.59 -15.81
CA LEU A 67 6.80 -10.58 -16.71
C LEU A 67 7.41 -10.67 -18.11
N GLU A 68 8.70 -10.92 -18.22
CA GLU A 68 9.37 -11.07 -19.51
C GLU A 68 8.95 -12.35 -20.22
N ALA A 69 8.89 -13.47 -19.52
CA ALA A 69 8.40 -14.74 -20.05
C ALA A 69 6.94 -14.64 -20.53
N ASP A 70 6.05 -14.02 -19.75
CA ASP A 70 4.65 -13.78 -20.14
C ASP A 70 4.54 -12.90 -21.38
N ARG A 71 5.36 -11.84 -21.48
CA ARG A 71 5.42 -10.97 -22.66
C ARG A 71 5.80 -11.75 -23.90
N MET A 72 6.86 -12.57 -23.83
CA MET A 72 7.30 -13.38 -24.96
C MET A 72 6.25 -14.42 -25.35
N ALA A 73 5.65 -15.11 -24.40
CA ALA A 73 4.59 -16.08 -24.66
C ALA A 73 3.39 -15.44 -25.39
N ARG A 74 2.98 -14.23 -24.99
CA ARG A 74 1.88 -13.49 -25.65
C ARG A 74 2.19 -13.13 -27.09
N VAL A 75 3.41 -12.65 -27.34
CA VAL A 75 3.88 -12.34 -28.71
C VAL A 75 3.87 -13.60 -29.58
N VAL A 76 4.50 -14.68 -29.12
CA VAL A 76 4.58 -15.95 -29.83
C VAL A 76 3.17 -16.52 -30.11
N ASN A 77 2.28 -16.47 -29.12
CA ASN A 77 0.90 -16.95 -29.29
C ASN A 77 0.09 -16.11 -30.28
N ALA A 78 0.27 -14.78 -30.30
CA ALA A 78 -0.35 -13.91 -31.30
C ALA A 78 0.16 -14.24 -32.72
N MET A 79 1.46 -14.44 -32.88
CA MET A 79 2.08 -14.83 -34.15
C MET A 79 1.57 -16.20 -34.63
N ARG A 80 1.54 -17.21 -33.74
CA ARG A 80 1.02 -18.56 -34.07
C ARG A 80 -0.43 -18.52 -34.52
N ARG A 81 -1.29 -17.79 -33.79
CA ARG A 81 -2.71 -17.66 -34.18
C ARG A 81 -2.87 -16.99 -35.53
N GLY A 82 -2.19 -15.88 -35.77
CA GLY A 82 -2.26 -15.18 -37.06
C GLY A 82 -1.76 -16.05 -38.21
N TYR A 83 -0.66 -16.79 -38.01
CA TYR A 83 -0.18 -17.74 -39.03
C TYR A 83 -1.20 -18.83 -39.34
N LEU A 84 -1.82 -19.44 -38.34
CA LEU A 84 -2.83 -20.49 -38.50
C LEU A 84 -4.11 -19.96 -39.15
N GLN A 85 -4.43 -18.69 -38.98
CA GLN A 85 -5.57 -18.01 -39.57
C GLN A 85 -5.31 -17.49 -41.01
N GLY A 86 -4.06 -17.58 -41.48
CA GLY A 86 -3.64 -17.03 -42.76
C GLY A 86 -3.58 -15.51 -42.80
N ASP A 87 -3.40 -14.86 -41.63
CA ASP A 87 -3.28 -13.42 -41.52
C ASP A 87 -2.00 -12.88 -42.17
N THR A 88 -2.09 -11.68 -42.74
CA THR A 88 -0.89 -10.97 -43.22
C THR A 88 0.03 -10.59 -42.09
N THR A 89 1.33 -10.43 -42.36
CA THR A 89 2.33 -9.97 -41.38
C THR A 89 1.92 -8.66 -40.71
N GLU A 90 1.30 -7.74 -41.46
CA GLU A 90 0.83 -6.47 -40.93
C GLU A 90 -0.34 -6.66 -39.96
N THR A 91 -1.26 -7.57 -40.24
CA THR A 91 -2.37 -7.95 -39.36
C THR A 91 -1.81 -8.55 -38.05
N ILE A 92 -0.86 -9.47 -38.16
CA ILE A 92 -0.20 -10.05 -36.99
C ILE A 92 0.52 -8.98 -36.17
N ALA A 93 1.25 -8.06 -36.82
CA ALA A 93 1.90 -6.95 -36.13
C ALA A 93 0.91 -6.04 -35.40
N ARG A 94 -0.27 -5.78 -35.96
CA ARG A 94 -1.36 -5.05 -35.27
C ARG A 94 -1.93 -5.83 -34.09
N GLN A 95 -2.13 -7.13 -34.19
CA GLN A 95 -2.57 -7.97 -33.07
C GLN A 95 -1.58 -7.96 -31.90
N VAL A 96 -0.28 -7.93 -32.21
CA VAL A 96 0.75 -7.82 -31.17
C VAL A 96 0.79 -6.42 -30.55
N ARG A 97 0.87 -5.37 -31.35
CA ARG A 97 1.05 -3.98 -30.92
C ARG A 97 -0.25 -3.34 -30.42
N GLY A 98 -1.38 -3.64 -31.04
CA GLY A 98 -2.64 -2.93 -30.95
C GLY A 98 -2.76 -1.79 -31.97
N ILE A 99 -3.93 -1.15 -32.00
CA ILE A 99 -4.31 -0.09 -32.94
C ILE A 99 -4.17 1.29 -32.28
N ALA A 100 -3.54 2.24 -32.96
CA ALA A 100 -3.28 3.58 -32.44
C ALA A 100 -4.58 4.33 -32.07
N SER A 101 -5.62 4.23 -32.90
CA SER A 101 -6.92 4.86 -32.63
C SER A 101 -7.63 4.35 -31.37
N LYS A 102 -7.24 3.15 -30.87
CA LYS A 102 -7.71 2.58 -29.61
C LYS A 102 -6.68 2.76 -28.47
N GLY A 103 -5.68 3.61 -28.65
CA GLY A 103 -4.59 3.82 -27.70
C GLY A 103 -3.79 2.54 -27.43
N TYR A 104 -3.69 1.64 -28.40
CA TYR A 104 -3.01 0.34 -28.32
C TYR A 104 -3.53 -0.61 -27.22
N LYS A 105 -4.78 -0.40 -26.76
CA LYS A 105 -5.39 -1.20 -25.67
C LYS A 105 -5.83 -2.60 -26.10
N ASP A 106 -5.95 -2.84 -27.39
CA ASP A 106 -6.37 -4.10 -28.01
C ASP A 106 -5.20 -5.02 -28.45
N GLY A 107 -3.96 -4.60 -28.21
CA GLY A 107 -2.77 -5.38 -28.54
C GLY A 107 -2.40 -6.42 -27.46
N ALA A 108 -1.79 -7.53 -27.90
CA ALA A 108 -1.31 -8.60 -27.00
C ALA A 108 -0.32 -8.11 -25.93
N LEU A 109 0.41 -7.00 -26.17
CA LEU A 109 1.35 -6.38 -25.24
C LEU A 109 0.68 -5.53 -24.14
N GLN A 110 -0.61 -5.19 -24.27
CA GLN A 110 -1.26 -4.30 -23.31
C GLN A 110 -1.32 -4.89 -21.90
N LEU A 111 -1.60 -6.17 -21.78
CA LEU A 111 -1.65 -6.83 -20.47
C LEU A 111 -0.25 -6.84 -19.80
N SER A 112 0.81 -7.08 -20.59
CA SER A 112 2.19 -7.03 -20.05
C SER A 112 2.57 -5.63 -19.57
N ARG A 113 2.12 -4.57 -20.25
CA ARG A 113 2.30 -3.17 -19.78
C ARG A 113 1.57 -2.90 -18.47
N THR A 114 0.33 -3.37 -18.35
CA THR A 114 -0.46 -3.24 -17.12
C THR A 114 0.19 -3.99 -15.96
N ASN A 115 0.67 -5.21 -16.21
CA ASN A 115 1.38 -6.00 -15.21
C ASN A 115 2.68 -5.33 -14.78
N ALA A 116 3.47 -4.82 -15.72
CA ALA A 116 4.70 -4.08 -15.42
C ALA A 116 4.41 -2.86 -14.54
N ALA A 117 3.39 -2.06 -14.87
CA ALA A 117 3.01 -0.90 -14.06
C ALA A 117 2.56 -1.30 -12.65
N SER A 118 1.84 -2.42 -12.50
CA SER A 118 1.40 -2.94 -11.20
C SER A 118 2.57 -3.43 -10.36
N ILE A 119 3.51 -4.16 -10.97
CA ILE A 119 4.72 -4.65 -10.30
C ILE A 119 5.58 -3.46 -9.84
N THR A 120 5.81 -2.47 -10.72
CA THR A 120 6.60 -1.27 -10.38
C THR A 120 5.98 -0.50 -9.20
N LYS A 121 4.68 -0.22 -9.25
CA LYS A 121 3.97 0.46 -8.14
C LYS A 121 4.09 -0.31 -6.83
N THR A 122 3.98 -1.63 -6.90
CA THR A 122 4.09 -2.47 -5.71
C THR A 122 5.51 -2.49 -5.17
N ALA A 123 6.53 -2.57 -6.04
CA ALA A 123 7.94 -2.53 -5.66
C ALA A 123 8.32 -1.22 -4.96
N VAL A 124 7.87 -0.08 -5.48
CA VAL A 124 8.07 1.24 -4.87
C VAL A 124 7.48 1.29 -3.46
N ASN A 125 6.21 0.90 -3.31
CA ASN A 125 5.54 0.91 -2.01
C ASN A 125 6.16 -0.11 -1.03
N HIS A 126 6.59 -1.26 -1.53
CA HIS A 126 7.28 -2.28 -0.75
C HIS A 126 8.61 -1.75 -0.19
N LEU A 127 9.41 -1.08 -1.02
CA LEU A 127 10.67 -0.48 -0.59
C LEU A 127 10.44 0.61 0.46
N ALA A 128 9.50 1.53 0.23
CA ALA A 128 9.16 2.59 1.17
C ALA A 128 8.64 2.04 2.52
N ALA A 129 7.83 0.96 2.49
CA ALA A 129 7.38 0.28 3.70
C ALA A 129 8.55 -0.41 4.43
N THR A 130 9.49 -1.01 3.69
CA THR A 130 10.69 -1.64 4.26
C THR A 130 11.60 -0.59 4.90
N ALA A 131 11.75 0.59 4.30
CA ALA A 131 12.50 1.71 4.87
C ALA A 131 11.94 2.12 6.24
N ARG A 132 10.63 2.30 6.36
CA ARG A 132 9.97 2.63 7.63
C ARG A 132 10.15 1.54 8.68
N THR A 133 9.99 0.28 8.30
CA THR A 133 10.17 -0.85 9.21
C THR A 133 11.60 -0.88 9.75
N ASN A 134 12.62 -0.80 8.90
CA ASN A 134 14.02 -0.85 9.31
C ASN A 134 14.40 0.37 10.15
N PHE A 135 13.90 1.57 9.80
CA PHE A 135 14.09 2.76 10.61
C PHE A 135 13.46 2.60 12.01
N ALA A 136 12.25 2.04 12.08
CA ALA A 136 11.55 1.81 13.32
C ALA A 136 12.29 0.80 14.23
N GLU A 137 12.80 -0.27 13.64
CA GLU A 137 13.60 -1.29 14.36
C GLU A 137 14.91 -0.71 14.89
N ALA A 138 15.61 0.09 14.08
CA ALA A 138 16.87 0.74 14.49
C ALA A 138 16.67 1.81 15.58
N ASN A 139 15.48 2.39 15.71
CA ASN A 139 15.17 3.49 16.64
C ASN A 139 14.11 3.11 17.69
N GLY A 140 14.06 1.86 18.11
CA GLY A 140 13.14 1.37 19.15
C GLY A 140 13.32 2.04 20.52
N ASP A 141 14.42 2.78 20.72
CA ASP A 141 14.65 3.58 21.92
C ASP A 141 13.67 4.76 22.02
N VAL A 142 13.33 5.38 20.89
CA VAL A 142 12.44 6.54 20.83
C VAL A 142 11.05 6.20 20.26
N LEU A 143 10.92 5.08 19.58
CA LEU A 143 9.66 4.63 18.97
C LEU A 143 9.02 3.53 19.80
N LYS A 144 7.67 3.50 19.86
CA LYS A 144 6.91 2.47 20.59
C LYS A 144 5.95 1.68 19.74
N GLY A 145 5.68 2.12 18.53
CA GLY A 145 4.70 1.46 17.67
C GLY A 145 4.50 2.18 16.35
N LYS A 146 3.46 1.76 15.66
CA LYS A 146 3.09 2.28 14.36
C LYS A 146 1.57 2.30 14.21
N GLN A 147 1.07 3.20 13.38
CA GLN A 147 -0.33 3.36 13.08
C GLN A 147 -0.55 3.23 11.59
N TRP A 148 -1.47 2.36 11.20
CA TRP A 148 -1.85 2.17 9.81
C TRP A 148 -2.59 3.40 9.28
N LEU A 149 -2.22 3.86 8.08
CA LEU A 149 -2.89 4.93 7.35
C LEU A 149 -3.32 4.43 5.97
N SER A 150 -4.62 4.34 5.77
CA SER A 150 -5.17 4.01 4.46
C SER A 150 -5.41 5.26 3.62
N THR A 151 -5.29 5.14 2.30
CA THR A 151 -5.68 6.23 1.40
C THR A 151 -7.20 6.41 1.45
N LEU A 152 -7.66 7.64 1.69
CA LEU A 152 -9.09 7.96 1.74
C LEU A 152 -9.62 8.19 0.32
N ASP A 153 -9.95 7.12 -0.38
CA ASP A 153 -10.51 7.13 -1.73
C ASP A 153 -11.34 5.87 -2.04
N ASN A 154 -11.96 5.83 -3.23
CA ASN A 154 -12.81 4.72 -3.69
C ASN A 154 -12.05 3.47 -4.18
N LYS A 155 -10.72 3.46 -4.14
CA LYS A 155 -9.88 2.33 -4.61
C LYS A 155 -9.21 1.58 -3.47
N THR A 156 -9.35 2.05 -2.25
CA THR A 156 -8.81 1.39 -1.06
C THR A 156 -9.56 0.10 -0.79
N THR A 157 -8.81 -0.99 -0.62
CA THR A 157 -9.40 -2.32 -0.43
C THR A 157 -10.00 -2.50 0.96
N PRO A 158 -11.00 -3.39 1.13
CA PRO A 158 -11.60 -3.69 2.44
C PRO A 158 -10.57 -4.05 3.50
N THR A 159 -9.55 -4.82 3.13
CA THR A 159 -8.44 -5.20 4.00
C THR A 159 -7.69 -4.00 4.57
N CYS A 160 -7.53 -2.94 3.78
CA CYS A 160 -6.91 -1.69 4.23
C CYS A 160 -7.90 -0.82 5.01
N ILE A 161 -9.17 -0.75 4.58
CA ILE A 161 -10.22 0.07 5.21
C ILE A 161 -10.34 -0.24 6.70
N ILE A 162 -10.47 -1.52 7.07
CA ILE A 162 -10.66 -1.92 8.47
C ILE A 162 -9.41 -1.69 9.33
N ARG A 163 -8.23 -1.55 8.71
CA ARG A 163 -6.97 -1.30 9.42
C ARG A 163 -6.67 0.18 9.61
N ASP A 164 -7.42 1.04 8.95
CA ASP A 164 -7.15 2.47 9.01
C ASP A 164 -7.18 2.99 10.46
N ARG A 165 -6.13 3.71 10.84
CA ARG A 165 -5.89 4.24 12.19
C ARG A 165 -5.66 3.18 13.29
N LEU A 166 -5.65 1.89 12.96
CA LEU A 166 -5.31 0.87 13.95
C LEU A 166 -3.83 0.94 14.30
N ARG A 167 -3.54 0.73 15.59
CA ARG A 167 -2.18 0.80 16.15
C ARG A 167 -1.60 -0.60 16.34
N TYR A 168 -0.30 -0.68 16.11
CA TYR A 168 0.47 -1.92 16.27
C TYR A 168 1.79 -1.60 17.00
N THR A 169 2.31 -2.58 17.72
CA THR A 169 3.67 -2.51 18.27
C THR A 169 4.70 -2.58 17.15
N LEU A 170 5.99 -2.33 17.44
CA LEU A 170 7.06 -2.46 16.44
C LEU A 170 7.17 -3.90 15.91
N ASP A 171 6.87 -4.91 16.73
CA ASP A 171 6.82 -6.33 16.37
C ASP A 171 5.45 -6.78 15.79
N ASN A 172 4.66 -5.84 15.25
CA ASN A 172 3.41 -6.07 14.51
C ASN A 172 2.23 -6.63 15.31
N LYS A 173 2.25 -6.59 16.65
CA LYS A 173 1.12 -7.04 17.47
C LYS A 173 0.03 -5.95 17.54
N PRO A 174 -1.25 -6.31 17.44
CA PRO A 174 -2.35 -5.36 17.60
C PRO A 174 -2.38 -4.71 18.98
N VAL A 175 -2.70 -3.40 19.04
CA VAL A 175 -2.82 -2.62 20.27
C VAL A 175 -4.26 -2.11 20.43
N GLY A 176 -5.00 -2.67 21.40
CA GLY A 176 -6.39 -2.30 21.68
C GLY A 176 -7.43 -2.89 20.72
N HIS A 177 -7.03 -3.80 19.84
CA HIS A 177 -7.92 -4.50 18.89
C HIS A 177 -7.36 -5.89 18.55
N LYS A 178 -8.10 -6.68 17.71
CA LYS A 178 -7.71 -8.05 17.33
C LYS A 178 -7.28 -8.18 15.86
N VAL A 179 -7.43 -7.13 15.04
CA VAL A 179 -7.15 -7.18 13.60
C VAL A 179 -5.64 -7.37 13.38
N PRO A 180 -5.19 -8.43 12.69
CA PRO A 180 -3.77 -8.71 12.52
C PRO A 180 -3.12 -7.72 11.55
N TYR A 181 -1.82 -7.44 11.75
CA TYR A 181 -1.03 -6.57 10.89
C TYR A 181 -0.79 -7.18 9.49
N LEU A 182 -0.69 -8.49 9.41
CA LEU A 182 -0.35 -9.26 8.21
C LEU A 182 1.03 -8.83 7.64
N GLN A 183 1.12 -8.59 6.33
CA GLN A 183 2.35 -8.12 5.68
C GLN A 183 2.59 -6.61 5.84
N GLY A 184 1.61 -5.89 6.37
CA GLY A 184 1.69 -4.45 6.56
C GLY A 184 1.28 -3.60 5.35
N PRO A 185 1.11 -2.29 5.56
CA PRO A 185 0.74 -1.37 4.50
C PRO A 185 1.83 -1.27 3.44
N GLY A 186 1.45 -1.02 2.19
CA GLY A 186 2.36 -1.02 1.04
C GLY A 186 2.73 -2.41 0.51
N LYS A 187 2.53 -3.48 1.32
CA LYS A 187 2.92 -4.87 1.00
C LYS A 187 1.76 -5.85 0.99
N ILE A 188 0.62 -5.51 1.58
CA ILE A 188 -0.48 -6.45 1.84
C ILE A 188 -1.20 -6.95 0.58
N HIS A 189 -1.17 -6.20 -0.51
CA HIS A 189 -1.69 -6.57 -1.83
C HIS A 189 -1.03 -5.75 -2.94
N PHE A 190 -1.19 -6.18 -4.20
CA PHE A 190 -0.70 -5.41 -5.34
C PHE A 190 -1.26 -3.98 -5.36
N CYS A 191 -0.41 -3.02 -5.72
CA CYS A 191 -0.74 -1.60 -5.78
C CYS A 191 -1.31 -1.04 -4.47
N CYS A 192 -0.97 -1.63 -3.32
CA CYS A 192 -1.36 -1.11 -2.02
C CYS A 192 -0.79 0.28 -1.81
N ARG A 193 -1.66 1.28 -1.56
CA ARG A 193 -1.27 2.68 -1.35
C ARG A 193 -1.34 3.11 0.11
N SER A 194 -1.75 2.19 0.99
CA SER A 194 -1.70 2.42 2.43
C SER A 194 -0.25 2.58 2.89
N THR A 195 -0.08 3.38 3.91
CA THR A 195 1.21 3.60 4.60
C THR A 195 1.04 3.43 6.11
N GLU A 196 2.05 3.76 6.85
CA GLU A 196 1.99 3.85 8.31
C GLU A 196 2.74 5.08 8.81
N THR A 197 2.34 5.59 9.96
CA THR A 197 3.12 6.53 10.74
C THR A 197 3.75 5.81 11.92
N LEU A 198 4.98 6.20 12.25
CA LEU A 198 5.66 5.70 13.43
C LEU A 198 5.25 6.52 14.65
N ILE A 199 4.99 5.84 15.77
CA ILE A 199 4.54 6.45 17.02
C ILE A 199 5.73 6.58 17.94
N THR A 200 6.07 7.81 18.32
CA THR A 200 7.08 8.09 19.33
C THR A 200 6.60 7.68 20.72
N LYS A 201 7.53 7.35 21.59
CA LYS A 201 7.28 7.35 23.05
C LYS A 201 6.90 8.77 23.45
N SER A 202 6.05 8.92 24.45
CA SER A 202 5.74 10.23 24.99
C SER A 202 7.03 10.87 25.58
N TRP A 203 7.09 12.17 25.60
CA TRP A 203 8.24 12.88 26.18
C TRP A 203 8.47 12.46 27.63
N ARG A 204 7.38 12.18 28.35
CA ARG A 204 7.43 11.65 29.72
C ARG A 204 8.05 10.26 29.79
N GLU A 205 7.73 9.34 28.85
CA GLU A 205 8.38 8.02 28.74
C GLU A 205 9.86 8.14 28.43
N LEU A 206 10.28 9.20 27.73
CA LEU A 206 11.68 9.51 27.43
C LEU A 206 12.38 10.29 28.54
N GLY A 207 11.67 10.60 29.65
CA GLY A 207 12.21 11.35 30.78
C GLY A 207 12.37 12.84 30.52
N ILE A 208 11.53 13.42 29.65
CA ILE A 208 11.55 14.82 29.26
C ILE A 208 10.23 15.47 29.66
N ASP A 209 10.32 16.58 30.39
CA ASP A 209 9.16 17.39 30.76
C ASP A 209 8.90 18.42 29.65
N SER A 210 7.99 18.06 28.75
CA SER A 210 7.56 18.88 27.60
C SER A 210 6.15 18.49 27.18
N ASN A 211 5.45 19.39 26.52
CA ASN A 211 4.15 19.12 25.91
C ASN A 211 4.31 18.23 24.67
N GLU A 212 3.34 17.32 24.47
CA GLU A 212 3.26 16.51 23.27
C GLU A 212 2.94 17.37 22.04
N LEU A 213 3.29 16.84 20.84
CA LEU A 213 2.93 17.47 19.57
C LEU A 213 1.43 17.26 19.27
N ASP A 214 0.79 18.30 18.77
CA ASP A 214 -0.59 18.23 18.33
C ASP A 214 -0.74 17.43 17.03
N GLU A 215 -1.91 16.77 16.85
CA GLU A 215 -2.27 16.14 15.59
C GLU A 215 -2.63 17.20 14.54
N ASP A 216 -2.14 17.04 13.31
CA ASP A 216 -2.35 17.93 12.16
C ASP A 216 -3.46 17.39 11.23
N THR A 217 -3.32 17.48 9.94
CA THR A 217 -4.27 17.04 8.91
C THR A 217 -3.76 15.84 8.11
N ARG A 218 -4.66 15.12 7.46
CA ARG A 218 -4.34 14.07 6.48
C ARG A 218 -5.04 14.32 5.14
N ALA A 219 -4.43 13.85 4.06
CA ALA A 219 -5.01 13.98 2.72
C ALA A 219 -6.13 12.96 2.47
N SER A 220 -7.17 13.40 1.77
CA SER A 220 -8.20 12.55 1.17
C SER A 220 -8.36 12.89 -0.32
N MET A 221 -9.13 12.10 -1.06
CA MET A 221 -9.43 12.44 -2.46
C MET A 221 -10.28 13.71 -2.60
N ASP A 222 -10.92 14.16 -1.52
CA ASP A 222 -11.76 15.35 -1.49
C ASP A 222 -11.05 16.57 -0.84
N GLY A 223 -9.74 16.47 -0.56
CA GLY A 223 -8.92 17.52 0.07
C GLY A 223 -8.38 17.13 1.45
N GLN A 224 -7.97 18.11 2.23
CA GLN A 224 -7.46 17.90 3.59
C GLN A 224 -8.62 17.62 4.56
N VAL A 225 -8.39 16.68 5.47
CA VAL A 225 -9.31 16.33 6.56
C VAL A 225 -8.53 16.29 7.89
N PRO A 226 -9.20 16.38 9.06
CA PRO A 226 -8.54 16.20 10.35
C PRO A 226 -7.75 14.91 10.41
N ALA A 227 -6.59 14.93 11.07
CA ALA A 227 -5.68 13.79 11.13
C ALA A 227 -6.30 12.54 11.77
N ASP A 228 -7.24 12.71 12.71
CA ASP A 228 -7.97 11.65 13.39
C ASP A 228 -9.09 11.02 12.55
N THR A 229 -9.47 11.63 11.41
CA THR A 229 -10.50 11.09 10.51
C THR A 229 -10.14 9.68 10.07
N THR A 230 -10.97 8.69 10.39
CA THR A 230 -10.84 7.33 9.90
C THR A 230 -11.40 7.19 8.49
N TYR A 231 -11.05 6.08 7.79
CA TYR A 231 -11.67 5.77 6.49
C TYR A 231 -13.19 5.64 6.61
N LEU A 232 -13.68 5.04 7.69
CA LEU A 232 -15.12 4.86 7.92
C LEU A 232 -15.83 6.20 8.16
N ASP A 233 -15.21 7.14 8.90
CA ASP A 233 -15.73 8.50 9.10
C ASP A 233 -15.75 9.29 7.78
N TRP A 234 -14.71 9.16 6.97
CA TRP A 234 -14.66 9.76 5.65
C TRP A 234 -15.74 9.18 4.73
N LEU A 235 -15.91 7.84 4.69
CA LEU A 235 -16.92 7.16 3.87
C LEU A 235 -18.34 7.55 4.28
N ALA A 236 -18.61 7.71 5.59
CA ALA A 236 -19.92 8.14 6.09
C ALA A 236 -20.35 9.51 5.54
N ARG A 237 -19.39 10.37 5.21
CA ARG A 237 -19.64 11.72 4.65
C ARG A 237 -19.75 11.74 3.12
N GLN A 238 -19.54 10.59 2.46
CA GLN A 238 -19.56 10.50 1.00
C GLN A 238 -20.98 10.48 0.44
N SER A 239 -21.14 10.87 -0.83
CA SER A 239 -22.40 10.78 -1.56
C SER A 239 -22.91 9.34 -1.64
N LEU A 240 -24.24 9.15 -1.74
CA LEU A 240 -24.83 7.82 -1.83
C LEU A 240 -24.25 6.97 -2.98
N PRO A 241 -24.05 7.52 -4.22
CA PRO A 241 -23.43 6.75 -5.29
C PRO A 241 -22.00 6.30 -4.95
N ARG A 242 -21.21 7.12 -4.22
CA ARG A 242 -19.84 6.76 -3.81
C ARG A 242 -19.83 5.69 -2.73
N GLN A 243 -20.78 5.75 -1.79
CA GLN A 243 -20.98 4.68 -0.80
C GLN A 243 -21.35 3.36 -1.50
N ASP A 244 -22.21 3.39 -2.52
CA ASP A 244 -22.58 2.22 -3.31
C ASP A 244 -21.40 1.66 -4.11
N GLU A 245 -20.54 2.51 -4.65
CA GLU A 245 -19.31 2.11 -5.36
C GLU A 245 -18.33 1.36 -4.44
N ILE A 246 -18.17 1.82 -3.20
CA ILE A 246 -17.18 1.30 -2.24
C ILE A 246 -17.68 0.06 -1.52
N LEU A 247 -18.90 0.09 -1.01
CA LEU A 247 -19.50 -0.99 -0.19
C LEU A 247 -20.20 -2.05 -1.04
N GLY A 248 -20.59 -1.71 -2.25
CA GLY A 248 -21.61 -2.39 -2.99
C GLY A 248 -23.03 -1.98 -2.53
N PRO A 249 -24.03 -1.97 -3.45
CA PRO A 249 -25.35 -1.39 -3.19
C PRO A 249 -26.09 -2.04 -1.99
N GLU A 250 -25.95 -3.34 -1.80
CA GLU A 250 -26.65 -4.06 -0.72
C GLU A 250 -26.07 -3.73 0.66
N ARG A 251 -24.75 -3.68 0.84
CA ARG A 251 -24.12 -3.27 2.12
C ARG A 251 -24.37 -1.80 2.42
N ALA A 252 -24.31 -0.97 1.39
CA ALA A 252 -24.62 0.45 1.54
C ALA A 252 -26.07 0.69 1.96
N ALA A 253 -27.01 -0.12 1.47
CA ALA A 253 -28.42 -0.08 1.90
C ALA A 253 -28.57 -0.44 3.38
N LEU A 254 -27.95 -1.53 3.85
CA LEU A 254 -27.96 -1.94 5.27
C LEU A 254 -27.36 -0.87 6.18
N TYR A 255 -26.25 -0.26 5.74
CA TYR A 255 -25.64 0.86 6.47
C TYR A 255 -26.58 2.06 6.59
N ARG A 256 -27.20 2.49 5.48
CA ARG A 256 -28.10 3.65 5.45
C ARG A 256 -29.42 3.41 6.18
N ALA A 257 -29.88 2.18 6.23
CA ALA A 257 -31.05 1.79 7.05
C ALA A 257 -30.74 1.84 8.57
N GLY A 258 -29.48 1.98 8.96
CA GLY A 258 -29.05 1.96 10.36
C GLY A 258 -29.04 0.56 10.98
N GLU A 259 -29.23 -0.49 10.16
CA GLU A 259 -29.25 -1.88 10.60
C GLU A 259 -27.87 -2.38 11.03
N LEU A 260 -26.83 -1.86 10.37
CA LEU A 260 -25.44 -2.24 10.65
C LEU A 260 -24.50 -1.02 10.59
N LYS A 261 -23.56 -0.96 11.52
CA LYS A 261 -22.45 0.01 11.45
C LYS A 261 -21.39 -0.47 10.46
N LEU A 262 -20.66 0.46 9.83
CA LEU A 262 -19.63 0.13 8.84
C LEU A 262 -18.58 -0.85 9.38
N GLY A 263 -18.14 -0.69 10.63
CA GLY A 263 -17.17 -1.60 11.26
C GLY A 263 -17.69 -3.02 11.48
N GLU A 264 -19.00 -3.19 11.61
CA GLU A 264 -19.66 -4.50 11.84
C GLU A 264 -19.73 -5.35 10.55
N MET A 265 -19.43 -4.76 9.40
CA MET A 265 -19.38 -5.45 8.11
C MET A 265 -18.10 -6.26 7.90
N PHE A 266 -17.15 -6.21 8.85
CA PHE A 266 -15.87 -6.88 8.77
C PHE A 266 -15.73 -7.94 9.87
N THR A 267 -14.98 -9.00 9.54
CA THR A 267 -14.52 -9.98 10.53
C THR A 267 -13.39 -9.40 11.39
N ASP A 268 -13.06 -10.04 12.51
CA ASP A 268 -11.88 -9.70 13.33
C ASP A 268 -10.54 -9.78 12.55
N LYS A 269 -10.54 -10.47 11.41
CA LYS A 269 -9.39 -10.56 10.50
C LYS A 269 -9.35 -9.45 9.47
N GLY A 270 -10.37 -8.60 9.41
CA GLY A 270 -10.49 -7.49 8.45
C GLY A 270 -10.93 -7.94 7.05
N GLU A 271 -11.76 -8.95 6.97
CA GLU A 271 -12.37 -9.46 5.74
C GLU A 271 -13.86 -9.07 5.71
N TRP A 272 -14.43 -8.89 4.51
CA TRP A 272 -15.86 -8.71 4.38
C TRP A 272 -16.64 -9.90 4.96
N ILE A 273 -17.62 -9.62 5.81
CA ILE A 273 -18.65 -10.61 6.15
C ILE A 273 -19.55 -10.80 4.92
N SER A 274 -19.93 -12.05 4.63
CA SER A 274 -20.81 -12.34 3.49
C SER A 274 -22.17 -11.64 3.65
N LEU A 275 -22.78 -11.24 2.52
CA LEU A 275 -24.10 -10.57 2.54
C LEU A 275 -25.19 -11.43 3.21
N ALA A 276 -25.17 -12.75 2.98
CA ALA A 276 -26.10 -13.67 3.61
C ALA A 276 -26.00 -13.62 5.15
N ARG A 277 -24.77 -13.55 5.68
CA ARG A 277 -24.56 -13.44 7.12
C ARG A 277 -24.93 -12.05 7.67
N LEU A 278 -24.64 -10.99 6.91
CA LEU A 278 -25.04 -9.63 7.31
C LEU A 278 -26.56 -9.49 7.39
N LYS A 279 -27.30 -10.01 6.39
CA LYS A 279 -28.77 -10.04 6.38
C LYS A 279 -29.39 -10.91 7.47
N ALA A 280 -28.65 -11.82 8.05
CA ALA A 280 -29.08 -12.62 9.20
C ALA A 280 -28.79 -11.94 10.54
N LEU A 281 -28.00 -10.88 10.55
CA LEU A 281 -27.67 -10.06 11.72
C LEU A 281 -28.47 -8.76 11.79
N SER A 282 -29.00 -8.31 10.65
CA SER A 282 -29.95 -7.18 10.53
C SER A 282 -31.37 -7.66 10.77
#